data_27d2cf45f504054450c0b715af46d6a8
#
_entry.id   27d2cf45f504054450c0b715af46d6a8
#
_cell.length_a   1.000
_cell.length_b   1.000
_cell.length_c   1.000
_cell.angle_alpha   90.00
_cell.angle_beta   90.00
_cell.angle_gamma   90.00
#
_symmetry.space_group_name_H-M   'P 1'
#
loop_
_entity.id
_entity.type
_entity.pdbx_description
1 polymer ?
#
loop_
_entity_poly.entity_id
_entity_poly.type
_entity_poly.pdbx_seq_one_letter_code
_entity_poly.pdbx_strand_id
1 'polypeptide(L)'
;MVNETHRPAPASLQVAVADTLKWGTPGRVPFSVEFMPPRNDEAEQRLWSAAEAFHDLGASFVSVTYGAGGSSRERTERVASRLAVKPLTTLLHLTLVDHSVEELRGILREFASLGLTNLLALRGDPPGDPMGDWTPVEGGLNYAHELIDLVRSMPECADFDIGIASFPEGHYRAGSLEADTRYTLQKLQAGASYSITQMFFDVDHYLRLRDRLAAADPVHGAKPVIPGLMPITSLRSVRRQLELSGASLPRDLDDLLTRAADGDEVKNAAAIREAGIEVTTKMAERLIAEGAPDLHFMTMNNVRATQEVLHNLGMAPAWGPELGHDMVR
;
A
#
# COMPACT_ATOMS: atom_id res chain seq x y z
N MET A 1 40.42 5.87 26.73
CA MET A 1 39.64 4.92 25.94
C MET A 1 38.40 4.64 26.73
N VAL A 2 37.30 5.34 26.40
CA VAL A 2 36.01 5.19 27.05
C VAL A 2 35.24 4.16 26.23
N ASN A 3 34.91 3.07 26.89
CA ASN A 3 34.12 1.97 26.34
C ASN A 3 32.72 2.53 25.99
N GLU A 4 32.42 2.70 24.71
CA GLU A 4 31.05 2.92 24.23
C GLU A 4 30.25 1.64 24.51
N THR A 5 29.57 1.65 25.65
CA THR A 5 28.58 0.64 25.99
C THR A 5 27.49 0.64 24.90
N HIS A 6 27.48 -0.42 24.14
CA HIS A 6 26.41 -0.74 23.20
C HIS A 6 25.07 -0.69 23.95
N ARG A 7 24.33 0.40 23.82
CA ARG A 7 22.95 0.49 24.30
C ARG A 7 22.15 -0.50 23.44
N PRO A 8 21.47 -1.49 24.03
CA PRO A 8 20.56 -2.32 23.25
C PRO A 8 19.54 -1.40 22.56
N ALA A 9 19.28 -1.63 21.29
CA ALA A 9 18.22 -0.95 20.57
C ALA A 9 16.92 -1.08 21.38
N PRO A 10 16.08 -0.03 21.47
CA PRO A 10 14.79 -0.16 22.12
C PRO A 10 14.01 -1.29 21.48
N ALA A 11 13.34 -2.12 22.28
CA ALA A 11 12.48 -3.19 21.77
C ALA A 11 11.54 -2.56 20.73
N SER A 12 11.57 -3.10 19.52
CA SER A 12 10.76 -2.56 18.39
C SER A 12 9.29 -2.56 18.80
N LEU A 13 8.63 -1.41 18.65
CA LEU A 13 7.17 -1.29 18.77
C LEU A 13 6.45 -1.84 17.53
N GLN A 14 7.22 -2.27 16.55
CA GLN A 14 6.71 -2.77 15.28
C GLN A 14 6.28 -4.24 15.41
N VAL A 15 5.08 -4.53 14.97
CA VAL A 15 4.55 -5.90 14.80
C VAL A 15 4.75 -6.28 13.34
N ALA A 16 4.99 -7.56 13.04
CA ALA A 16 5.02 -8.03 11.66
C ALA A 16 3.64 -7.81 11.00
N VAL A 17 3.60 -7.27 9.79
CA VAL A 17 2.34 -7.08 9.06
C VAL A 17 1.62 -8.41 8.90
N ALA A 18 2.33 -9.50 8.60
CA ALA A 18 1.74 -10.84 8.53
C ALA A 18 1.03 -11.28 9.83
N ASP A 19 1.43 -10.76 10.99
CA ASP A 19 0.77 -11.02 12.27
C ASP A 19 -0.48 -10.16 12.46
N THR A 20 -0.49 -8.92 11.96
CA THR A 20 -1.68 -8.06 12.03
C THR A 20 -2.86 -8.64 11.25
N LEU A 21 -2.61 -9.41 10.19
CA LEU A 21 -3.64 -10.08 9.40
C LEU A 21 -4.47 -11.09 10.21
N LYS A 22 -3.97 -11.50 11.37
CA LYS A 22 -4.66 -12.43 12.31
C LYS A 22 -5.58 -11.71 13.30
N TRP A 23 -5.63 -10.37 13.28
CA TRP A 23 -6.46 -9.58 14.21
C TRP A 23 -7.94 -9.55 13.83
N GLY A 24 -8.29 -10.09 12.66
CA GLY A 24 -9.67 -10.24 12.23
C GLY A 24 -10.48 -11.15 13.17
N THR A 25 -11.77 -10.86 13.24
CA THR A 25 -12.77 -11.71 13.91
C THR A 25 -13.84 -12.09 12.90
N PRO A 26 -14.66 -13.13 13.14
CA PRO A 26 -15.73 -13.49 12.22
C PRO A 26 -16.60 -12.29 11.84
N GLY A 27 -16.65 -11.97 10.53
CA GLY A 27 -17.38 -10.83 9.97
C GLY A 27 -16.70 -9.47 10.10
N ARG A 28 -15.48 -9.41 10.65
CA ARG A 28 -14.69 -8.16 10.74
C ARG A 28 -13.22 -8.43 10.43
N VAL A 29 -12.76 -7.95 9.31
CA VAL A 29 -11.34 -7.99 8.93
C VAL A 29 -10.62 -6.73 9.42
N PRO A 30 -9.30 -6.78 9.67
CA PRO A 30 -8.52 -5.57 9.90
C PRO A 30 -8.53 -4.68 8.65
N PHE A 31 -8.14 -3.43 8.82
CA PHE A 31 -7.89 -2.52 7.70
C PHE A 31 -6.56 -1.81 7.89
N SER A 32 -5.95 -1.45 6.78
CA SER A 32 -4.69 -0.71 6.72
C SER A 32 -4.78 0.43 5.73
N VAL A 33 -3.83 1.35 5.79
CA VAL A 33 -3.87 2.56 4.96
C VAL A 33 -2.51 2.88 4.37
N GLU A 34 -2.52 3.44 3.16
CA GLU A 34 -1.32 3.93 2.48
C GLU A 34 -1.24 5.46 2.52
N PHE A 35 -0.06 5.95 2.87
CA PHE A 35 0.31 7.35 2.82
C PHE A 35 1.30 7.63 1.71
N MET A 36 1.07 8.74 1.01
CA MET A 36 2.04 9.30 0.08
C MET A 36 2.99 10.25 0.81
N PRO A 37 4.29 10.29 0.46
CA PRO A 37 5.24 11.24 1.04
C PRO A 37 4.75 12.68 0.87
N PRO A 38 4.85 13.52 1.91
CA PRO A 38 4.38 14.90 1.84
C PRO A 38 5.28 15.73 0.92
N ARG A 39 4.69 16.64 0.14
CA ARG A 39 5.42 17.50 -0.80
C ARG A 39 5.98 18.77 -0.13
N ASN A 40 5.40 19.17 1.00
CA ASN A 40 5.77 20.36 1.78
C ASN A 40 5.38 20.17 3.24
N ASP A 41 5.71 21.13 4.09
CA ASP A 41 5.49 21.05 5.54
C ASP A 41 3.99 21.00 5.91
N GLU A 42 3.13 21.72 5.17
CA GLU A 42 1.69 21.67 5.36
C GLU A 42 1.12 20.28 5.04
N ALA A 43 1.57 19.67 3.94
CA ALA A 43 1.21 18.28 3.60
C ALA A 43 1.75 17.29 4.64
N GLU A 44 2.90 17.57 5.27
CA GLU A 44 3.43 16.77 6.36
C GLU A 44 2.57 16.86 7.61
N GLN A 45 2.09 18.04 7.98
CA GLN A 45 1.14 18.20 9.09
C GLN A 45 -0.15 17.41 8.84
N ARG A 46 -0.71 17.51 7.63
CA ARG A 46 -1.91 16.71 7.25
C ARG A 46 -1.66 15.22 7.35
N LEU A 47 -0.48 14.74 6.93
CA LEU A 47 -0.11 13.33 7.06
C LEU A 47 -0.12 12.89 8.53
N TRP A 48 0.44 13.71 9.44
CA TRP A 48 0.46 13.37 10.86
C TRP A 48 -0.92 13.34 11.48
N SER A 49 -1.78 14.31 11.16
CA SER A 49 -3.19 14.29 11.59
C SER A 49 -3.93 13.07 11.04
N ALA A 50 -3.67 12.69 9.79
CA ALA A 50 -4.25 11.49 9.20
C ALA A 50 -3.75 10.21 9.88
N ALA A 51 -2.44 10.12 10.19
CA ALA A 51 -1.86 8.97 10.89
C ALA A 51 -2.45 8.79 12.29
N GLU A 52 -2.65 9.88 13.03
CA GLU A 52 -3.31 9.86 14.34
C GLU A 52 -4.78 9.41 14.21
N ALA A 53 -5.52 9.98 13.27
CA ALA A 53 -6.91 9.60 13.04
C ALA A 53 -7.06 8.10 12.68
N PHE A 54 -6.20 7.56 11.80
CA PHE A 54 -6.25 6.15 11.44
C PHE A 54 -5.78 5.23 12.57
N HIS A 55 -4.82 5.67 13.40
CA HIS A 55 -4.47 4.95 14.62
C HIS A 55 -5.68 4.83 15.56
N ASP A 56 -6.39 5.94 15.81
CA ASP A 56 -7.56 5.97 16.68
C ASP A 56 -8.74 5.14 16.12
N LEU A 57 -8.83 5.03 14.79
CA LEU A 57 -9.78 4.16 14.11
C LEU A 57 -9.37 2.67 14.17
N GLY A 58 -8.15 2.36 14.62
CA GLY A 58 -7.66 1.00 14.79
C GLY A 58 -7.09 0.39 13.51
N ALA A 59 -6.43 1.18 12.67
CA ALA A 59 -5.69 0.65 11.53
C ALA A 59 -4.66 -0.40 11.97
N SER A 60 -4.62 -1.53 11.29
CA SER A 60 -3.72 -2.65 11.58
C SER A 60 -2.26 -2.31 11.31
N PHE A 61 -2.03 -1.58 10.22
CA PHE A 61 -0.75 -0.97 9.88
C PHE A 61 -0.94 0.25 8.96
N VAL A 62 0.10 1.05 8.86
CA VAL A 62 0.18 2.13 7.87
C VAL A 62 1.34 1.84 6.92
N SER A 63 1.15 2.06 5.62
CA SER A 63 2.23 2.00 4.65
C SER A 63 2.64 3.39 4.18
N VAL A 64 3.91 3.55 3.82
CA VAL A 64 4.44 4.81 3.29
C VAL A 64 5.13 4.52 1.96
N THR A 65 4.62 5.16 0.91
CA THR A 65 5.19 5.06 -0.43
C THR A 65 6.59 5.67 -0.45
N TYR A 66 7.52 4.96 -1.06
CA TYR A 66 8.88 5.49 -1.30
C TYR A 66 8.86 6.40 -2.53
N GLY A 67 9.29 7.65 -2.35
CA GLY A 67 9.42 8.58 -3.47
C GLY A 67 10.73 8.35 -4.22
N ALA A 68 10.67 8.03 -5.52
CA ALA A 68 11.84 8.03 -6.39
C ALA A 68 12.33 9.47 -6.66
N GLY A 69 13.56 9.79 -6.25
CA GLY A 69 14.19 11.09 -6.45
C GLY A 69 14.68 11.76 -5.15
N GLY A 70 15.83 12.43 -5.17
CA GLY A 70 16.60 12.87 -4.00
C GLY A 70 15.83 13.60 -2.91
N SER A 71 15.02 14.63 -3.25
CA SER A 71 14.23 15.38 -2.24
C SER A 71 13.08 14.57 -1.63
N SER A 72 12.61 13.53 -2.30
CA SER A 72 11.58 12.63 -1.80
C SER A 72 12.14 11.57 -0.86
N ARG A 73 13.40 11.15 -1.05
CA ARG A 73 14.11 10.21 -0.19
C ARG A 73 14.27 10.76 1.23
N GLU A 74 14.88 11.94 1.38
CA GLU A 74 15.07 12.57 2.71
C GLU A 74 13.74 12.74 3.47
N ARG A 75 12.66 13.04 2.74
CA ARG A 75 11.32 13.16 3.35
C ARG A 75 10.76 11.82 3.77
N THR A 76 10.94 10.77 2.98
CA THR A 76 10.51 9.41 3.33
C THR A 76 11.28 8.92 4.57
N GLU A 77 12.60 9.11 4.61
CA GLU A 77 13.46 8.78 5.76
C GLU A 77 13.01 9.54 7.02
N ARG A 78 12.71 10.84 6.90
CA ARG A 78 12.18 11.65 8.01
C ARG A 78 10.82 11.16 8.51
N VAL A 79 9.92 10.84 7.58
CA VAL A 79 8.59 10.29 7.92
C VAL A 79 8.74 8.92 8.57
N ALA A 80 9.58 8.04 8.02
CA ALA A 80 9.88 6.73 8.57
C ALA A 80 10.44 6.82 10.00
N SER A 81 11.46 7.65 10.21
CA SER A 81 12.06 7.86 11.55
C SER A 81 11.03 8.33 12.58
N ARG A 82 10.10 9.18 12.16
CA ARG A 82 9.05 9.69 13.05
C ARG A 82 7.95 8.65 13.31
N LEU A 83 7.63 7.80 12.33
CA LEU A 83 6.70 6.68 12.51
C LEU A 83 7.30 5.58 13.39
N ALA A 84 8.61 5.35 13.34
CA ALA A 84 9.29 4.34 14.13
C ALA A 84 9.07 4.48 15.65
N VAL A 85 8.83 5.70 16.12
CA VAL A 85 8.58 6.00 17.56
C VAL A 85 7.08 6.09 17.90
N LYS A 86 6.20 5.87 16.94
CA LYS A 86 4.75 5.84 17.15
C LYS A 86 4.28 4.40 17.39
N PRO A 87 3.19 4.17 18.15
CA PRO A 87 2.60 2.84 18.34
C PRO A 87 1.77 2.41 17.09
N LEU A 88 2.35 2.56 15.92
CA LEU A 88 1.77 2.23 14.62
C LEU A 88 2.68 1.24 13.91
N THR A 89 2.17 0.06 13.58
CA THR A 89 2.87 -0.86 12.68
C THR A 89 3.08 -0.15 11.34
N THR A 90 4.32 0.00 10.94
CA THR A 90 4.70 0.76 9.76
C THR A 90 5.31 -0.15 8.70
N LEU A 91 4.74 -0.16 7.51
CA LEU A 91 5.24 -0.82 6.32
C LEU A 91 5.91 0.21 5.41
N LEU A 92 7.20 0.07 5.18
CA LEU A 92 7.94 0.93 4.27
C LEU A 92 7.99 0.33 2.88
N HIS A 93 7.59 1.09 1.87
CA HIS A 93 7.88 0.74 0.49
C HIS A 93 9.37 0.99 0.24
N LEU A 94 10.03 0.10 -0.49
CA LEU A 94 11.38 0.31 -0.99
C LEU A 94 11.44 -0.11 -2.45
N THR A 95 11.80 0.83 -3.30
CA THR A 95 12.01 0.58 -4.73
C THR A 95 13.49 0.38 -5.01
N LEU A 96 13.82 -0.55 -5.90
CA LEU A 96 15.21 -0.78 -6.33
C LEU A 96 15.64 0.16 -7.47
N VAL A 97 14.69 0.79 -8.17
CA VAL A 97 14.97 1.73 -9.25
C VAL A 97 15.83 2.90 -8.75
N ASP A 98 16.78 3.33 -9.55
CA ASP A 98 17.75 4.41 -9.24
C ASP A 98 18.70 4.15 -8.06
N HIS A 99 18.81 2.89 -7.60
CA HIS A 99 19.71 2.52 -6.51
C HIS A 99 20.68 1.42 -6.92
N SER A 100 21.94 1.59 -6.55
CA SER A 100 22.93 0.51 -6.51
C SER A 100 22.65 -0.45 -5.33
N VAL A 101 23.20 -1.64 -5.39
CA VAL A 101 23.10 -2.63 -4.29
C VAL A 101 23.66 -2.04 -2.98
N GLU A 102 24.74 -1.25 -3.04
CA GLU A 102 25.33 -0.68 -1.84
C GLU A 102 24.45 0.41 -1.20
N GLU A 103 23.79 1.23 -2.01
CA GLU A 103 22.80 2.18 -1.52
C GLU A 103 21.59 1.47 -0.87
N LEU A 104 21.07 0.41 -1.50
CA LEU A 104 20.00 -0.40 -0.94
C LEU A 104 20.41 -1.02 0.41
N ARG A 105 21.64 -1.53 0.52
CA ARG A 105 22.19 -2.04 1.81
C ARG A 105 22.24 -0.94 2.86
N GLY A 106 22.64 0.27 2.49
CA GLY A 106 22.67 1.44 3.38
C GLY A 106 21.27 1.77 3.93
N ILE A 107 20.27 1.85 3.05
CA ILE A 107 18.87 2.13 3.42
C ILE A 107 18.32 1.03 4.35
N LEU A 108 18.57 -0.22 4.01
CA LEU A 108 18.11 -1.37 4.82
C LEU A 108 18.73 -1.39 6.22
N ARG A 109 20.03 -1.06 6.36
CA ARG A 109 20.68 -0.92 7.67
C ARG A 109 20.07 0.23 8.49
N GLU A 110 19.76 1.34 7.82
CA GLU A 110 19.09 2.46 8.47
C GLU A 110 17.71 2.06 9.00
N PHE A 111 16.86 1.41 8.19
CA PHE A 111 15.57 0.92 8.62
C PHE A 111 15.68 -0.06 9.80
N ALA A 112 16.62 -1.02 9.73
CA ALA A 112 16.89 -1.93 10.83
C ALA A 112 17.31 -1.19 12.11
N SER A 113 18.17 -0.17 12.00
CA SER A 113 18.62 0.64 13.14
C SER A 113 17.51 1.44 13.82
N LEU A 114 16.47 1.81 13.06
CA LEU A 114 15.27 2.49 13.53
C LEU A 114 14.22 1.50 14.10
N GLY A 115 14.46 0.19 14.00
CA GLY A 115 13.51 -0.84 14.39
C GLY A 115 12.32 -0.99 13.42
N LEU A 116 12.44 -0.47 12.21
CA LEU A 116 11.43 -0.61 11.14
C LEU A 116 11.71 -1.91 10.39
N THR A 117 10.89 -2.90 10.63
CA THR A 117 11.12 -4.29 10.19
C THR A 117 10.11 -4.76 9.14
N ASN A 118 9.17 -3.93 8.70
CA ASN A 118 8.21 -4.29 7.67
C ASN A 118 8.55 -3.56 6.36
N LEU A 119 8.73 -4.33 5.30
CA LEU A 119 9.17 -3.85 3.99
C LEU A 119 8.22 -4.30 2.88
N LEU A 120 7.75 -3.39 2.04
CA LEU A 120 7.17 -3.72 0.75
C LEU A 120 8.24 -3.62 -0.34
N ALA A 121 8.71 -4.77 -0.82
CA ALA A 121 9.77 -4.85 -1.81
C ALA A 121 9.20 -4.62 -3.22
N LEU A 122 9.65 -3.56 -3.86
CA LEU A 122 9.16 -3.10 -5.16
C LEU A 122 10.31 -2.95 -6.15
N ARG A 123 10.03 -3.11 -7.45
CA ARG A 123 10.95 -2.66 -8.48
C ARG A 123 10.99 -1.12 -8.52
N GLY A 124 9.84 -0.49 -8.49
CA GLY A 124 9.64 0.91 -8.80
C GLY A 124 9.40 1.15 -10.29
N ASP A 125 9.00 2.37 -10.60
CA ASP A 125 8.74 2.83 -11.96
C ASP A 125 9.92 3.66 -12.48
N PRO A 126 10.16 3.66 -13.79
CA PRO A 126 11.18 4.51 -14.39
C PRO A 126 10.92 5.99 -14.07
N PRO A 127 11.97 6.79 -13.82
CA PRO A 127 11.82 8.22 -13.61
C PRO A 127 11.15 8.91 -14.79
N GLY A 128 10.16 9.75 -14.50
CA GLY A 128 9.47 10.59 -15.49
C GLY A 128 8.31 9.93 -16.20
N ASP A 129 8.47 8.71 -16.70
CA ASP A 129 7.40 7.93 -17.36
C ASP A 129 7.25 6.55 -16.71
N PRO A 130 6.23 6.32 -15.87
CA PRO A 130 6.00 5.01 -15.25
C PRO A 130 5.84 3.87 -16.25
N MET A 131 5.39 4.16 -17.47
CA MET A 131 5.21 3.19 -18.55
C MET A 131 6.43 3.10 -19.48
N GLY A 132 7.44 3.96 -19.30
CA GLY A 132 8.65 4.06 -20.10
C GLY A 132 9.60 2.87 -19.97
N ASP A 133 10.58 2.75 -20.86
CA ASP A 133 11.62 1.73 -20.77
C ASP A 133 12.47 1.93 -19.50
N TRP A 134 12.88 0.81 -18.91
CA TRP A 134 13.69 0.82 -17.70
C TRP A 134 15.02 0.09 -17.92
N THR A 135 16.08 0.68 -17.38
CA THR A 135 17.41 0.10 -17.31
C THR A 135 17.95 0.28 -15.90
N PRO A 136 18.47 -0.76 -15.25
CA PRO A 136 19.06 -0.63 -13.92
C PRO A 136 20.28 0.31 -13.96
N VAL A 137 20.54 0.99 -12.85
CA VAL A 137 21.79 1.71 -12.65
C VAL A 137 22.96 0.72 -12.58
N GLU A 138 24.17 1.19 -12.82
CA GLU A 138 25.36 0.33 -12.69
C GLU A 138 25.47 -0.25 -11.28
N GLY A 139 25.61 -1.56 -11.17
CA GLY A 139 25.60 -2.28 -9.89
C GLY A 139 24.25 -2.32 -9.19
N GLY A 140 23.14 -1.99 -9.88
CA GLY A 140 21.78 -2.08 -9.37
C GLY A 140 21.13 -3.44 -9.62
N LEU A 141 19.93 -3.63 -9.04
CA LEU A 141 19.08 -4.81 -9.21
C LEU A 141 18.08 -4.62 -10.35
N ASN A 142 17.56 -5.72 -10.90
CA ASN A 142 16.60 -5.69 -12.01
C ASN A 142 15.16 -5.94 -11.56
N TYR A 143 14.96 -6.80 -10.55
CA TYR A 143 13.64 -7.30 -10.18
C TYR A 143 13.45 -7.31 -8.66
N ALA A 144 12.21 -7.16 -8.21
CA ALA A 144 11.87 -7.12 -6.80
C ALA A 144 12.25 -8.41 -6.03
N HIS A 145 12.31 -9.59 -6.67
CA HIS A 145 12.78 -10.81 -6.00
C HIS A 145 14.27 -10.74 -5.64
N GLU A 146 15.10 -10.07 -6.46
CA GLU A 146 16.52 -9.83 -6.14
C GLU A 146 16.68 -8.91 -4.93
N LEU A 147 15.78 -7.94 -4.74
CA LEU A 147 15.74 -7.12 -3.53
C LEU A 147 15.38 -7.97 -2.30
N ILE A 148 14.44 -8.92 -2.44
CA ILE A 148 14.09 -9.84 -1.35
C ILE A 148 15.31 -10.72 -1.00
N ASP A 149 16.00 -11.28 -2.00
CA ASP A 149 17.22 -12.06 -1.79
C ASP A 149 18.30 -11.22 -1.09
N LEU A 150 18.47 -9.95 -1.48
CA LEU A 150 19.38 -9.02 -0.83
C LEU A 150 19.03 -8.86 0.66
N VAL A 151 17.76 -8.55 0.99
CA VAL A 151 17.30 -8.41 2.38
C VAL A 151 17.57 -9.67 3.18
N ARG A 152 17.24 -10.85 2.63
CA ARG A 152 17.45 -12.15 3.30
C ARG A 152 18.93 -12.49 3.49
N SER A 153 19.84 -11.92 2.66
CA SER A 153 21.29 -12.08 2.81
C SER A 153 21.92 -11.23 3.91
N MET A 154 21.18 -10.27 4.46
CA MET A 154 21.67 -9.29 5.44
C MET A 154 21.28 -9.73 6.86
N PRO A 155 22.24 -10.05 7.76
CA PRO A 155 21.94 -10.44 9.13
C PRO A 155 21.13 -9.39 9.91
N GLU A 156 21.37 -8.10 9.62
CA GLU A 156 20.67 -6.98 10.23
C GLU A 156 19.18 -6.94 9.89
N CYS A 157 18.78 -7.61 8.80
CA CYS A 157 17.41 -7.66 8.30
C CYS A 157 16.76 -9.04 8.52
N ALA A 158 17.30 -9.89 9.38
CA ALA A 158 16.81 -11.25 9.61
C ALA A 158 15.31 -11.26 10.02
N ASP A 159 14.90 -10.30 10.83
CA ASP A 159 13.54 -10.17 11.35
C ASP A 159 12.58 -9.38 10.42
N PHE A 160 13.01 -9.01 9.21
CA PHE A 160 12.16 -8.26 8.31
C PHE A 160 10.99 -9.10 7.82
N ASP A 161 9.76 -8.57 7.98
CA ASP A 161 8.57 -9.07 7.32
C ASP A 161 8.43 -8.38 5.96
N ILE A 162 8.42 -9.17 4.88
CA ILE A 162 8.47 -8.67 3.51
C ILE A 162 7.15 -8.92 2.81
N GLY A 163 6.50 -7.84 2.39
CA GLY A 163 5.40 -7.85 1.44
C GLY A 163 5.87 -7.55 0.02
N ILE A 164 5.02 -7.84 -0.95
CA ILE A 164 5.23 -7.55 -2.37
C ILE A 164 3.98 -6.95 -3.01
N ALA A 165 4.15 -6.26 -4.14
CA ALA A 165 3.01 -5.89 -4.98
C ALA A 165 2.57 -7.06 -5.87
N SER A 166 1.24 -7.20 -6.04
CA SER A 166 0.60 -8.10 -7.00
C SER A 166 -0.46 -7.36 -7.81
N PHE A 167 -0.84 -7.88 -8.97
CA PHE A 167 -1.67 -7.18 -9.94
C PHE A 167 -2.90 -8.03 -10.30
N PRO A 168 -4.11 -7.67 -9.87
CA PRO A 168 -5.33 -8.44 -10.15
C PRO A 168 -5.58 -8.68 -11.63
N GLU A 169 -5.30 -7.68 -12.46
CA GLU A 169 -5.46 -7.73 -13.91
C GLU A 169 -4.17 -8.11 -14.66
N GLY A 170 -3.09 -8.41 -13.92
CA GLY A 170 -1.75 -8.64 -14.43
C GLY A 170 -0.96 -7.33 -14.63
N HIS A 171 0.33 -7.40 -14.41
CA HIS A 171 1.22 -6.27 -14.68
C HIS A 171 1.38 -6.08 -16.21
N TYR A 172 1.23 -4.87 -16.71
CA TYR A 172 1.25 -4.56 -18.15
C TYR A 172 2.54 -5.04 -18.88
N ARG A 173 3.67 -5.14 -18.16
CA ARG A 173 4.93 -5.66 -18.71
C ARG A 173 5.07 -7.19 -18.67
N ALA A 174 4.15 -7.90 -18.04
CA ALA A 174 4.27 -9.35 -17.88
C ALA A 174 3.98 -10.12 -19.18
N GLY A 175 3.27 -9.51 -20.12
CA GLY A 175 2.91 -10.11 -21.39
C GLY A 175 1.74 -11.12 -21.31
N SER A 176 1.53 -11.77 -20.17
CA SER A 176 0.36 -12.62 -19.91
C SER A 176 0.09 -12.78 -18.41
N LEU A 177 -1.13 -13.21 -18.05
CA LEU A 177 -1.50 -13.51 -16.66
C LEU A 177 -0.67 -14.68 -16.08
N GLU A 178 -0.31 -15.67 -16.89
CA GLU A 178 0.54 -16.79 -16.48
C GLU A 178 1.96 -16.32 -16.16
N ALA A 179 2.50 -15.40 -16.95
CA ALA A 179 3.81 -14.81 -16.69
C ALA A 179 3.77 -13.96 -15.42
N ASP A 180 2.75 -13.13 -15.22
CA ASP A 180 2.56 -12.34 -14.00
C ASP A 180 2.43 -13.22 -12.76
N THR A 181 1.68 -14.33 -12.86
CA THR A 181 1.57 -15.34 -11.81
C THR A 181 2.92 -15.92 -11.43
N ARG A 182 3.75 -16.32 -12.40
CA ARG A 182 5.10 -16.83 -12.14
C ARG A 182 5.98 -15.79 -11.45
N TYR A 183 5.94 -14.52 -11.89
CA TYR A 183 6.73 -13.45 -11.26
C TYR A 183 6.26 -13.15 -9.84
N THR A 184 4.96 -13.23 -9.57
CA THR A 184 4.43 -13.07 -8.22
C THR A 184 4.84 -14.22 -7.32
N LEU A 185 4.73 -15.47 -7.79
CA LEU A 185 5.19 -16.65 -7.06
C LEU A 185 6.70 -16.63 -6.80
N GLN A 186 7.51 -16.22 -7.77
CA GLN A 186 8.97 -16.09 -7.58
C GLN A 186 9.31 -15.17 -6.41
N LYS A 187 8.61 -14.05 -6.25
CA LYS A 187 8.78 -13.15 -5.11
C LYS A 187 8.33 -13.78 -3.78
N LEU A 188 7.21 -14.50 -3.78
CA LEU A 188 6.71 -15.20 -2.59
C LEU A 188 7.63 -16.36 -2.18
N GLN A 189 8.25 -17.06 -3.15
CA GLN A 189 9.24 -18.11 -2.94
C GLN A 189 10.58 -17.58 -2.44
N ALA A 190 10.99 -16.38 -2.88
CA ALA A 190 12.19 -15.70 -2.41
C ALA A 190 12.10 -15.27 -0.92
N GLY A 191 10.93 -15.36 -0.29
CA GLY A 191 10.78 -15.11 1.15
C GLY A 191 9.81 -14.02 1.54
N ALA A 192 8.97 -13.51 0.60
CA ALA A 192 7.88 -12.61 0.97
C ALA A 192 6.77 -13.37 1.72
N SER A 193 6.13 -12.72 2.69
CA SER A 193 5.13 -13.29 3.58
C SER A 193 3.70 -13.09 3.06
N TYR A 194 3.46 -12.04 2.29
CA TYR A 194 2.16 -11.64 1.76
C TYR A 194 2.32 -10.77 0.51
N SER A 195 1.21 -10.51 -0.17
CA SER A 195 1.15 -9.49 -1.22
C SER A 195 0.05 -8.46 -0.95
N ILE A 196 0.27 -7.21 -1.40
CA ILE A 196 -0.76 -6.17 -1.48
C ILE A 196 -1.04 -5.95 -2.96
N THR A 197 -2.32 -5.92 -3.34
CA THR A 197 -2.67 -5.73 -4.75
C THR A 197 -2.61 -4.27 -5.16
N GLN A 198 -2.32 -4.03 -6.44
CA GLN A 198 -2.70 -2.78 -7.09
C GLN A 198 -4.22 -2.62 -6.97
N MET A 199 -4.71 -1.36 -6.97
CA MET A 199 -6.14 -1.08 -6.99
C MET A 199 -6.85 -1.74 -8.17
N PHE A 200 -8.08 -2.10 -7.97
CA PHE A 200 -9.00 -2.66 -8.97
C PHE A 200 -10.41 -2.16 -8.71
N PHE A 201 -11.29 -2.28 -9.70
CA PHE A 201 -12.68 -1.86 -9.59
C PHE A 201 -13.68 -3.01 -9.83
N ASP A 202 -13.18 -4.21 -10.09
CA ASP A 202 -13.95 -5.46 -10.15
C ASP A 202 -13.34 -6.47 -9.18
N VAL A 203 -14.10 -6.87 -8.16
CA VAL A 203 -13.68 -7.83 -7.13
C VAL A 203 -13.32 -9.19 -7.73
N ASP A 204 -13.93 -9.57 -8.85
CA ASP A 204 -13.61 -10.83 -9.54
C ASP A 204 -12.16 -10.88 -10.03
N HIS A 205 -11.53 -9.74 -10.34
CA HIS A 205 -10.11 -9.70 -10.70
C HIS A 205 -9.23 -10.12 -9.51
N TYR A 206 -9.54 -9.62 -8.32
CA TYR A 206 -8.86 -10.02 -7.08
C TYR A 206 -9.06 -11.51 -6.78
N LEU A 207 -10.28 -12.01 -6.85
CA LEU A 207 -10.58 -13.42 -6.56
C LEU A 207 -9.85 -14.34 -7.55
N ARG A 208 -9.87 -14.01 -8.84
CA ARG A 208 -9.12 -14.76 -9.87
C ARG A 208 -7.61 -14.74 -9.64
N LEU A 209 -7.03 -13.62 -9.18
CA LEU A 209 -5.61 -13.56 -8.81
C LEU A 209 -5.30 -14.52 -7.67
N ARG A 210 -6.05 -14.42 -6.56
CA ARG A 210 -5.88 -15.26 -5.37
C ARG A 210 -5.95 -16.75 -5.73
N ASP A 211 -7.00 -17.14 -6.43
CA ASP A 211 -7.25 -18.53 -6.79
C ASP A 211 -6.20 -19.06 -7.78
N ARG A 212 -5.75 -18.23 -8.72
CA ARG A 212 -4.68 -18.55 -9.68
C ARG A 212 -3.33 -18.76 -9.00
N LEU A 213 -2.98 -17.93 -8.01
CA LEU A 213 -1.76 -18.10 -7.22
C LEU A 213 -1.78 -19.40 -6.43
N ALA A 214 -2.88 -19.66 -5.69
CA ALA A 214 -3.05 -20.87 -4.89
C ALA A 214 -3.07 -22.15 -5.74
N ALA A 215 -3.67 -22.11 -6.92
CA ALA A 215 -3.67 -23.24 -7.86
C ALA A 215 -2.30 -23.54 -8.45
N ALA A 216 -1.49 -22.50 -8.72
CA ALA A 216 -0.15 -22.65 -9.30
C ALA A 216 0.91 -23.11 -8.29
N ASP A 217 0.80 -22.68 -7.03
CA ASP A 217 1.67 -23.11 -5.92
C ASP A 217 0.85 -23.12 -4.62
N PRO A 218 0.38 -24.31 -4.17
CA PRO A 218 -0.43 -24.43 -2.95
C PRO A 218 0.26 -24.00 -1.65
N VAL A 219 1.58 -23.87 -1.64
CA VAL A 219 2.37 -23.46 -0.46
C VAL A 219 2.60 -21.95 -0.46
N HIS A 220 3.24 -21.43 -1.50
CA HIS A 220 3.60 -20.01 -1.56
C HIS A 220 2.45 -19.16 -2.10
N GLY A 221 1.69 -19.65 -3.05
CA GLY A 221 0.53 -18.96 -3.60
C GLY A 221 -0.69 -18.90 -2.68
N ALA A 222 -0.71 -19.72 -1.61
CA ALA A 222 -1.72 -19.64 -0.55
C ALA A 222 -1.39 -18.58 0.53
N LYS A 223 -0.25 -17.88 0.43
CA LYS A 223 0.07 -16.76 1.31
C LYS A 223 -0.95 -15.62 1.15
N PRO A 224 -1.18 -14.81 2.20
CA PRO A 224 -2.18 -13.74 2.17
C PRO A 224 -2.03 -12.80 0.98
N VAL A 225 -3.14 -12.54 0.30
CA VAL A 225 -3.26 -11.51 -0.74
C VAL A 225 -4.17 -10.42 -0.20
N ILE A 226 -3.62 -9.26 0.11
CA ILE A 226 -4.33 -8.11 0.68
C ILE A 226 -4.90 -7.28 -0.47
N PRO A 227 -6.22 -7.06 -0.57
CA PRO A 227 -6.80 -6.24 -1.61
C PRO A 227 -6.51 -4.75 -1.39
N GLY A 228 -5.97 -4.08 -2.40
CA GLY A 228 -5.79 -2.63 -2.46
C GLY A 228 -7.07 -1.95 -2.94
N LEU A 229 -7.65 -1.08 -2.12
CA LEU A 229 -8.86 -0.34 -2.40
C LEU A 229 -8.58 1.16 -2.49
N MET A 230 -9.10 1.82 -3.50
CA MET A 230 -9.09 3.27 -3.59
C MET A 230 -10.52 3.79 -3.42
N PRO A 231 -10.84 4.53 -2.33
CA PRO A 231 -12.14 5.17 -2.19
C PRO A 231 -12.39 6.14 -3.34
N ILE A 232 -13.47 5.93 -4.09
CA ILE A 232 -13.81 6.74 -5.25
C ILE A 232 -14.43 8.05 -4.78
N THR A 233 -13.78 9.18 -5.05
CA THR A 233 -14.24 10.51 -4.63
C THR A 233 -14.49 11.48 -5.78
N SER A 234 -13.95 11.20 -6.97
CA SER A 234 -14.17 12.00 -8.18
C SER A 234 -13.81 11.21 -9.43
N LEU A 235 -14.45 11.51 -10.56
CA LEU A 235 -14.11 10.94 -11.88
C LEU A 235 -12.68 11.28 -12.28
N ARG A 236 -12.23 12.51 -12.01
CA ARG A 236 -10.87 12.95 -12.31
C ARG A 236 -9.83 12.07 -11.61
N SER A 237 -10.02 11.76 -10.31
CA SER A 237 -9.09 10.90 -9.57
C SER A 237 -9.10 9.48 -10.13
N VAL A 238 -10.26 8.91 -10.43
CA VAL A 238 -10.37 7.57 -11.04
C VAL A 238 -9.61 7.53 -12.37
N ARG A 239 -9.93 8.42 -13.32
CA ARG A 239 -9.25 8.47 -14.63
C ARG A 239 -7.74 8.60 -14.49
N ARG A 240 -7.25 9.47 -13.58
CA ARG A 240 -5.82 9.61 -13.35
C ARG A 240 -5.18 8.35 -12.82
N GLN A 241 -5.85 7.64 -11.92
CA GLN A 241 -5.31 6.39 -11.38
C GLN A 241 -5.33 5.24 -12.39
N LEU A 242 -6.33 5.18 -13.26
CA LEU A 242 -6.35 4.22 -14.38
C LEU A 242 -5.14 4.41 -15.31
N GLU A 243 -4.83 5.67 -15.67
CA GLU A 243 -3.66 5.99 -16.49
C GLU A 243 -2.33 5.55 -15.83
N LEU A 244 -2.22 5.67 -14.50
CA LEU A 244 -0.99 5.34 -13.77
C LEU A 244 -0.86 3.86 -13.44
N SER A 245 -1.98 3.18 -13.16
CA SER A 245 -1.97 1.78 -12.67
C SER A 245 -2.17 0.76 -13.78
N GLY A 246 -2.76 1.17 -14.91
CA GLY A 246 -3.18 0.25 -15.96
C GLY A 246 -4.41 -0.60 -15.58
N ALA A 247 -5.08 -0.31 -14.45
CA ALA A 247 -6.32 -0.97 -14.07
C ALA A 247 -7.45 -0.61 -15.05
N SER A 248 -8.45 -1.49 -15.19
CA SER A 248 -9.64 -1.26 -16.00
C SER A 248 -10.78 -0.68 -15.17
N LEU A 249 -11.64 0.12 -15.81
CA LEU A 249 -12.88 0.61 -15.23
C LEU A 249 -14.06 -0.18 -15.81
N PRO A 250 -14.82 -0.94 -14.99
CA PRO A 250 -16.02 -1.61 -15.45
C PRO A 250 -17.02 -0.60 -16.05
N ARG A 251 -17.65 -0.98 -17.15
CA ARG A 251 -18.56 -0.10 -17.89
C ARG A 251 -19.73 0.39 -17.04
N ASP A 252 -20.32 -0.48 -16.23
CA ASP A 252 -21.42 -0.16 -15.33
C ASP A 252 -21.02 0.86 -14.25
N LEU A 253 -19.79 0.81 -13.76
CA LEU A 253 -19.24 1.78 -12.85
C LEU A 253 -18.98 3.13 -13.53
N ASP A 254 -18.39 3.13 -14.73
CA ASP A 254 -18.20 4.37 -15.51
C ASP A 254 -19.55 5.03 -15.84
N ASP A 255 -20.54 4.25 -16.26
CA ASP A 255 -21.91 4.72 -16.51
C ASP A 255 -22.57 5.28 -15.24
N LEU A 256 -22.36 4.66 -14.07
CA LEU A 256 -22.89 5.13 -12.79
C LEU A 256 -22.30 6.50 -12.42
N LEU A 257 -20.98 6.62 -12.46
CA LEU A 257 -20.28 7.85 -12.12
C LEU A 257 -20.57 8.97 -13.12
N THR A 258 -20.69 8.64 -14.40
CA THR A 258 -21.03 9.59 -15.45
C THR A 258 -22.48 10.11 -15.28
N ARG A 259 -23.45 9.25 -14.94
CA ARG A 259 -24.82 9.67 -14.58
C ARG A 259 -24.84 10.57 -13.35
N ALA A 260 -24.04 10.23 -12.31
CA ALA A 260 -23.93 11.06 -11.11
C ALA A 260 -23.33 12.45 -11.43
N ALA A 261 -22.47 12.54 -12.44
CA ALA A 261 -21.91 13.81 -12.90
C ALA A 261 -22.91 14.69 -13.65
N ASP A 262 -23.94 14.10 -14.28
CA ASP A 262 -25.00 14.80 -15.02
C ASP A 262 -24.46 15.94 -15.91
N GLY A 263 -23.36 15.69 -16.61
CA GLY A 263 -22.69 16.65 -17.51
C GLY A 263 -21.85 17.74 -16.82
N ASP A 264 -21.83 17.82 -15.50
CA ASP A 264 -21.05 18.81 -14.76
C ASP A 264 -20.42 18.18 -13.49
N GLU A 265 -19.16 17.71 -13.61
CA GLU A 265 -18.42 17.04 -12.53
C GLU A 265 -18.18 17.98 -11.33
N VAL A 266 -18.07 19.28 -11.53
CA VAL A 266 -17.80 20.24 -10.44
C VAL A 266 -19.07 20.51 -9.65
N LYS A 267 -20.18 20.80 -10.35
CA LYS A 267 -21.47 21.04 -9.72
C LYS A 267 -21.99 19.81 -8.96
N ASN A 268 -21.78 18.62 -9.53
CA ASN A 268 -22.30 17.37 -9.00
C ASN A 268 -21.24 16.54 -8.24
N ALA A 269 -20.15 17.17 -7.78
CA ALA A 269 -19.06 16.48 -7.08
C ALA A 269 -19.54 15.68 -5.85
N ALA A 270 -20.55 16.17 -5.14
CA ALA A 270 -21.15 15.47 -3.99
C ALA A 270 -21.85 14.17 -4.42
N ALA A 271 -22.61 14.17 -5.50
CA ALA A 271 -23.31 13.00 -6.01
C ALA A 271 -22.33 11.95 -6.55
N ILE A 272 -21.27 12.39 -7.26
CA ILE A 272 -20.19 11.50 -7.72
C ILE A 272 -19.51 10.82 -6.52
N ARG A 273 -19.20 11.61 -5.49
CA ARG A 273 -18.56 11.11 -4.29
C ARG A 273 -19.45 10.11 -3.54
N GLU A 274 -20.72 10.40 -3.35
CA GLU A 274 -21.70 9.51 -2.71
C GLU A 274 -21.79 8.17 -3.45
N ALA A 275 -21.99 8.19 -4.76
CA ALA A 275 -22.01 6.99 -5.59
C ALA A 275 -20.67 6.21 -5.50
N GLY A 276 -19.55 6.91 -5.50
CA GLY A 276 -18.22 6.28 -5.42
C GLY A 276 -17.95 5.63 -4.06
N ILE A 277 -18.35 6.26 -2.95
CA ILE A 277 -18.24 5.67 -1.60
C ILE A 277 -19.15 4.44 -1.48
N GLU A 278 -20.38 4.50 -2.01
CA GLU A 278 -21.29 3.35 -2.02
C GLU A 278 -20.69 2.16 -2.77
N VAL A 279 -20.13 2.37 -3.97
CA VAL A 279 -19.46 1.32 -4.74
C VAL A 279 -18.26 0.75 -3.98
N THR A 280 -17.41 1.61 -3.43
CA THR A 280 -16.24 1.15 -2.65
C THR A 280 -16.67 0.35 -1.43
N THR A 281 -17.75 0.75 -0.75
CA THR A 281 -18.33 -0.01 0.37
C THR A 281 -18.79 -1.40 -0.08
N LYS A 282 -19.55 -1.51 -1.17
CA LYS A 282 -20.01 -2.81 -1.70
C LYS A 282 -18.85 -3.73 -2.11
N MET A 283 -17.79 -3.16 -2.70
CA MET A 283 -16.58 -3.92 -2.99
C MET A 283 -15.94 -4.47 -1.71
N ALA A 284 -15.81 -3.63 -0.68
CA ALA A 284 -15.26 -4.03 0.60
C ALA A 284 -16.12 -5.09 1.31
N GLU A 285 -17.45 -4.96 1.32
CA GLU A 285 -18.38 -5.97 1.85
C GLU A 285 -18.18 -7.33 1.17
N ARG A 286 -18.08 -7.33 -0.17
CA ARG A 286 -17.84 -8.57 -0.91
C ARG A 286 -16.47 -9.17 -0.60
N LEU A 287 -15.43 -8.38 -0.50
CA LEU A 287 -14.09 -8.84 -0.13
C LEU A 287 -14.07 -9.46 1.26
N ILE A 288 -14.76 -8.86 2.24
CA ILE A 288 -14.92 -9.42 3.59
C ILE A 288 -15.64 -10.78 3.51
N ALA A 289 -16.73 -10.87 2.77
CA ALA A 289 -17.50 -12.10 2.61
C ALA A 289 -16.68 -13.22 1.94
N GLU A 290 -15.76 -12.87 1.03
CA GLU A 290 -14.86 -13.77 0.33
C GLU A 290 -13.56 -14.08 1.11
N GLY A 291 -13.45 -13.58 2.36
CA GLY A 291 -12.36 -13.91 3.27
C GLY A 291 -11.05 -13.15 3.00
N ALA A 292 -11.13 -11.89 2.55
CA ALA A 292 -9.95 -11.03 2.45
C ALA A 292 -9.25 -10.92 3.84
N PRO A 293 -7.91 -10.99 3.90
CA PRO A 293 -7.19 -10.99 5.18
C PRO A 293 -7.11 -9.60 5.83
N ASP A 294 -7.24 -8.54 5.06
CA ASP A 294 -7.22 -7.12 5.44
C ASP A 294 -7.85 -6.31 4.30
N LEU A 295 -8.20 -5.05 4.54
CA LEU A 295 -8.60 -4.09 3.51
C LEU A 295 -7.56 -2.96 3.48
N HIS A 296 -6.72 -2.92 2.46
CA HIS A 296 -5.69 -1.90 2.32
C HIS A 296 -6.19 -0.69 1.54
N PHE A 297 -6.36 0.46 2.20
CA PHE A 297 -6.89 1.66 1.56
C PHE A 297 -5.78 2.60 1.07
N MET A 298 -5.76 2.85 -0.23
CA MET A 298 -4.95 3.88 -0.88
C MET A 298 -5.64 5.24 -0.69
N THR A 299 -5.33 5.92 0.42
CA THR A 299 -6.12 7.04 0.93
C THR A 299 -5.85 8.38 0.25
N MET A 300 -4.75 8.49 -0.50
CA MET A 300 -4.25 9.78 -1.01
C MET A 300 -4.11 10.84 0.12
N ASN A 301 -3.76 10.38 1.33
CA ASN A 301 -3.68 11.17 2.57
C ASN A 301 -5.03 11.81 2.98
N ASN A 302 -6.17 11.25 2.54
CA ASN A 302 -7.51 11.74 2.87
C ASN A 302 -8.24 10.74 3.79
N VAL A 303 -8.43 11.13 5.04
CA VAL A 303 -9.08 10.28 6.06
C VAL A 303 -10.56 10.09 5.77
N ARG A 304 -11.26 11.17 5.41
CA ARG A 304 -12.71 11.21 5.34
C ARG A 304 -13.32 10.13 4.46
N ALA A 305 -12.79 9.95 3.25
CA ALA A 305 -13.35 8.98 2.30
C ALA A 305 -13.24 7.53 2.82
N THR A 306 -12.08 7.18 3.39
CA THR A 306 -11.85 5.87 3.99
C THR A 306 -12.73 5.68 5.23
N GLN A 307 -12.84 6.68 6.10
CA GLN A 307 -13.69 6.59 7.29
C GLN A 307 -15.17 6.42 6.94
N GLU A 308 -15.68 7.08 5.89
CA GLU A 308 -17.05 6.89 5.42
C GLU A 308 -17.29 5.45 4.94
N VAL A 309 -16.34 4.85 4.20
CA VAL A 309 -16.43 3.43 3.84
C VAL A 309 -16.42 2.55 5.09
N LEU A 310 -15.50 2.78 6.02
CA LEU A 310 -15.41 2.02 7.28
C LEU A 310 -16.67 2.18 8.14
N HIS A 311 -17.27 3.38 8.16
CA HIS A 311 -18.54 3.61 8.84
C HIS A 311 -19.68 2.79 8.24
N ASN A 312 -19.81 2.79 6.92
CA ASN A 312 -20.82 2.00 6.21
C ASN A 312 -20.67 0.49 6.48
N LEU A 313 -19.43 0.03 6.68
CA LEU A 313 -19.11 -1.35 7.08
C LEU A 313 -19.33 -1.63 8.59
N GLY A 314 -19.74 -0.63 9.37
CA GLY A 314 -19.85 -0.76 10.84
C GLY A 314 -18.51 -0.87 11.57
N MET A 315 -17.40 -0.49 10.94
CA MET A 315 -16.04 -0.60 11.47
C MET A 315 -15.52 0.69 12.11
N ALA A 316 -16.17 1.84 11.85
CA ALA A 316 -15.78 3.15 12.36
C ALA A 316 -17.01 3.99 12.72
N PRO A 317 -16.87 5.02 13.61
CA PRO A 317 -17.93 6.01 13.84
C PRO A 317 -18.16 6.85 12.56
N ALA A 318 -19.35 7.46 12.47
CA ALA A 318 -19.65 8.40 11.39
C ALA A 318 -18.64 9.55 11.39
N TRP A 319 -18.36 10.08 10.20
CA TRP A 319 -17.57 11.30 10.08
C TRP A 319 -18.30 12.46 10.77
N GLY A 320 -17.70 13.05 11.80
CA GLY A 320 -18.25 14.16 12.57
C GLY A 320 -17.60 15.49 12.21
N PRO A 321 -18.31 16.63 12.44
CA PRO A 321 -17.75 17.96 12.21
C PRO A 321 -16.53 18.29 13.08
N GLU A 322 -16.35 17.59 14.20
CA GLU A 322 -15.20 17.78 15.11
C GLU A 322 -13.87 17.30 14.54
N LEU A 323 -13.91 16.39 13.56
CA LEU A 323 -12.72 15.88 12.84
C LEU A 323 -12.46 16.64 11.53
N GLY A 324 -13.34 17.57 11.14
CA GLY A 324 -13.42 18.12 9.77
C GLY A 324 -12.90 19.54 9.56
N HIS A 325 -12.61 20.32 10.59
CA HIS A 325 -12.28 21.74 10.37
C HIS A 325 -10.84 22.05 9.96
N ASP A 326 -9.88 21.16 10.22
CA ASP A 326 -8.47 21.41 9.89
C ASP A 326 -7.92 20.60 8.69
N MET A 327 -8.73 19.74 8.05
CA MET A 327 -8.24 18.82 7.00
C MET A 327 -8.83 19.06 5.61
N VAL A 328 -9.64 20.12 5.41
CA VAL A 328 -10.24 20.47 4.11
C VAL A 328 -9.88 21.90 3.75
N ARG A 329 -8.65 22.12 3.38
CA ARG A 329 -8.25 23.24 2.51
C ARG A 329 -7.07 22.83 1.63
#